data_647424402a73d49224bb09c77cc4b0a1
#
_entry.id   647424402a73d49224bb09c77cc4b0a1
#
_cell.length_a   1.000
_cell.length_b   1.000
_cell.length_c   1.000
_cell.angle_alpha   90.00
_cell.angle_beta   90.00
_cell.angle_gamma   90.00
#
_symmetry.space_group_name_H-M   'P 1'
#
loop_
_entity.id
_entity.type
_entity.pdbx_description
1 polymer ?
#
loop_
_entity_poly.entity_id
_entity_poly.type
_entity_poly.pdbx_seq_one_letter_code
_entity_poly.pdbx_strand_id
1 'polypeptide(L)'
;PPVLALGLTKLFKKSAKVDETNIQLANSWIGVNNQLIEKVLPNLKWDITIDEKLDLNLQGRYMMICNHQSWVDTTVNQYFGLNRMPLTRFFTKWELIFIPFVGQAFKILGFPMMKRHTKEQIAKNPELKHRDLLEARKACEQLLSQPFTLLNYLEGTRFTPEKHSQQQSPYKNLLKPKAG
;
A
#
# COMPACT_ATOMS: atom_id res chain seq x y z
N PRO A 1 11.80 -2.13 -17.73
CA PRO A 1 10.46 -1.62 -17.42
C PRO A 1 10.47 -0.08 -17.47
N PRO A 2 9.46 0.57 -18.07
CA PRO A 2 9.46 2.01 -18.33
C PRO A 2 9.57 2.86 -17.05
N VAL A 3 9.02 2.40 -15.94
CA VAL A 3 9.14 3.09 -14.63
C VAL A 3 10.59 3.24 -14.18
N LEU A 4 11.45 2.27 -14.47
CA LEU A 4 12.88 2.35 -14.11
C LEU A 4 13.66 3.32 -14.98
N ALA A 5 13.34 3.39 -16.27
CA ALA A 5 13.97 4.34 -17.19
C ALA A 5 13.66 5.80 -16.73
N LEU A 6 12.41 6.07 -16.35
CA LEU A 6 12.01 7.37 -15.80
C LEU A 6 12.60 7.63 -14.41
N GLY A 7 12.84 6.59 -13.62
CA GLY A 7 13.49 6.70 -12.32
C GLY A 7 14.93 7.18 -12.39
N LEU A 8 15.66 6.84 -13.45
CA LEU A 8 17.00 7.36 -13.69
C LEU A 8 16.97 8.88 -13.92
N THR A 9 15.94 9.39 -14.59
CA THR A 9 15.77 10.84 -14.78
C THR A 9 15.48 11.57 -13.47
N LYS A 10 14.83 10.92 -12.50
CA LYS A 10 14.54 11.46 -11.16
C LYS A 10 15.81 11.64 -10.31
N LEU A 11 16.85 10.82 -10.54
CA LEU A 11 18.16 10.98 -9.89
C LEU A 11 18.88 12.25 -10.34
N PHE A 12 18.61 12.73 -11.55
CA PHE A 12 19.28 13.89 -12.13
C PHE A 12 18.45 15.18 -12.10
N LYS A 13 17.11 15.07 -11.98
CA LYS A 13 16.20 16.23 -11.87
C LYS A 13 15.01 15.90 -10.99
N LYS A 14 14.90 16.59 -9.85
CA LYS A 14 13.73 16.53 -8.98
C LYS A 14 12.62 17.39 -9.63
N SER A 15 11.89 16.83 -10.60
CA SER A 15 10.81 17.53 -11.31
C SER A 15 9.45 16.93 -10.91
N ALA A 16 8.49 17.77 -10.57
CA ALA A 16 7.10 17.35 -10.31
C ALA A 16 6.50 16.59 -11.50
N LYS A 17 6.87 16.96 -12.72
CA LYS A 17 6.42 16.31 -13.95
C LYS A 17 6.88 14.84 -14.07
N VAL A 18 8.09 14.54 -13.62
CA VAL A 18 8.62 13.16 -13.62
C VAL A 18 7.83 12.30 -12.64
N ASP A 19 7.46 12.85 -11.49
CA ASP A 19 6.67 12.14 -10.47
C ASP A 19 5.25 11.85 -11.00
N GLU A 20 4.62 12.81 -11.66
CA GLU A 20 3.31 12.65 -12.30
C GLU A 20 3.34 11.58 -13.40
N THR A 21 4.35 11.59 -14.26
CA THR A 21 4.52 10.57 -15.30
C THR A 21 4.68 9.17 -14.71
N ASN A 22 5.43 9.02 -13.62
CA ASN A 22 5.57 7.73 -12.94
C ASN A 22 4.24 7.26 -12.34
N ILE A 23 3.44 8.16 -11.78
CA ILE A 23 2.09 7.84 -11.26
C ILE A 23 1.17 7.40 -12.41
N GLN A 24 1.17 8.11 -13.53
CA GLN A 24 0.38 7.75 -14.71
C GLN A 24 0.78 6.36 -15.25
N LEU A 25 2.07 6.04 -15.31
CA LEU A 25 2.55 4.72 -15.70
C LEU A 25 2.12 3.62 -14.72
N ALA A 26 2.14 3.89 -13.41
CA ALA A 26 1.66 2.95 -12.40
C ALA A 26 0.15 2.71 -12.56
N ASN A 27 -0.64 3.76 -12.76
CA ASN A 27 -2.08 3.65 -12.99
C ASN A 27 -2.39 2.89 -14.30
N SER A 28 -1.63 3.14 -15.36
CA SER A 28 -1.75 2.38 -16.61
C SER A 28 -1.42 0.89 -16.41
N TRP A 29 -0.38 0.59 -15.64
CA TRP A 29 -0.04 -0.78 -15.26
C TRP A 29 -1.18 -1.47 -14.48
N ILE A 30 -1.77 -0.78 -13.51
CA ILE A 30 -2.93 -1.28 -12.75
C ILE A 30 -4.10 -1.53 -13.71
N GLY A 31 -4.38 -0.60 -14.63
CA GLY A 31 -5.43 -0.75 -15.62
C GLY A 31 -5.25 -1.98 -16.53
N VAL A 32 -4.02 -2.22 -17.00
CA VAL A 32 -3.69 -3.41 -17.81
C VAL A 32 -3.87 -4.69 -16.99
N ASN A 33 -3.43 -4.70 -15.73
CA ASN A 33 -3.63 -5.86 -14.85
C ASN A 33 -5.12 -6.14 -14.62
N ASN A 34 -5.95 -5.11 -14.43
CA ASN A 34 -7.39 -5.28 -14.25
C ASN A 34 -8.03 -5.91 -15.51
N GLN A 35 -7.69 -5.40 -16.69
CA GLN A 35 -8.17 -5.97 -17.97
C GLN A 35 -7.71 -7.42 -18.15
N LEU A 36 -6.48 -7.75 -17.77
CA LEU A 36 -5.96 -9.11 -17.83
C LEU A 36 -6.74 -10.04 -16.90
N ILE A 37 -7.02 -9.60 -15.67
CA ILE A 37 -7.79 -10.36 -14.69
C ILE A 37 -9.20 -10.64 -15.22
N GLU A 38 -9.88 -9.64 -15.76
CA GLU A 38 -11.21 -9.78 -16.34
C GLU A 38 -11.22 -10.74 -17.54
N LYS A 39 -10.16 -10.68 -18.36
CA LYS A 39 -10.02 -11.58 -19.52
C LYS A 39 -9.75 -13.03 -19.11
N VAL A 40 -8.93 -13.25 -18.08
CA VAL A 40 -8.55 -14.58 -17.59
C VAL A 40 -9.66 -15.20 -16.74
N LEU A 41 -10.43 -14.36 -16.05
CA LEU A 41 -11.52 -14.75 -15.16
C LEU A 41 -12.85 -14.17 -15.66
N PRO A 42 -13.40 -14.66 -16.81
CA PRO A 42 -14.57 -14.05 -17.46
C PRO A 42 -15.85 -14.11 -16.61
N ASN A 43 -15.88 -15.00 -15.60
CA ASN A 43 -17.00 -15.11 -14.66
C ASN A 43 -16.85 -14.26 -13.40
N LEU A 44 -15.72 -13.51 -13.28
CA LEU A 44 -15.52 -12.60 -12.15
C LEU A 44 -16.52 -11.44 -12.25
N LYS A 45 -17.25 -11.23 -11.17
CA LYS A 45 -18.16 -10.08 -11.04
C LYS A 45 -17.68 -9.18 -9.93
N TRP A 46 -17.58 -7.90 -10.24
CA TRP A 46 -17.30 -6.87 -9.25
C TRP A 46 -18.64 -6.34 -8.71
N ASP A 47 -18.85 -6.50 -7.42
CA ASP A 47 -19.97 -5.89 -6.70
C ASP A 47 -19.39 -4.82 -5.77
N ILE A 48 -19.54 -3.57 -6.15
CA ILE A 48 -18.95 -2.43 -5.44
C ILE A 48 -20.06 -1.46 -5.07
N THR A 49 -20.38 -1.39 -3.80
CA THR A 49 -21.32 -0.41 -3.25
C THR A 49 -20.53 0.74 -2.62
N ILE A 50 -20.81 1.95 -3.05
CA ILE A 50 -20.16 3.18 -2.55
C ILE A 50 -21.26 4.04 -1.93
N ASP A 51 -21.01 4.57 -0.73
CA ASP A 51 -21.91 5.55 -0.11
C ASP A 51 -21.97 6.81 -0.99
N GLU A 52 -23.19 7.27 -1.33
CA GLU A 52 -23.41 8.44 -2.19
C GLU A 52 -22.82 9.72 -1.63
N LYS A 53 -22.60 9.79 -0.30
CA LYS A 53 -21.97 10.95 0.37
C LYS A 53 -20.46 10.96 0.25
N LEU A 54 -19.86 9.90 -0.26
CA LEU A 54 -18.41 9.79 -0.37
C LEU A 54 -17.93 10.44 -1.65
N ASP A 55 -17.35 11.64 -1.53
CA ASP A 55 -16.70 12.35 -2.62
C ASP A 55 -15.24 11.90 -2.77
N LEU A 56 -14.99 11.02 -3.73
CA LEU A 56 -13.65 10.55 -4.07
C LEU A 56 -13.12 11.29 -5.31
N ASN A 57 -11.88 11.78 -5.21
CA ASN A 57 -11.25 12.46 -6.33
C ASN A 57 -9.72 12.27 -6.34
N LEU A 58 -9.09 12.53 -7.48
CA LEU A 58 -7.66 12.31 -7.70
C LEU A 58 -6.75 13.31 -6.97
N GLN A 59 -7.31 14.37 -6.40
CA GLN A 59 -6.58 15.39 -5.64
C GLN A 59 -6.75 15.24 -4.13
N GLY A 60 -7.51 14.23 -3.71
CA GLY A 60 -7.80 13.95 -2.30
C GLY A 60 -6.61 13.38 -1.53
N ARG A 61 -6.80 13.30 -0.23
CA ARG A 61 -5.88 12.63 0.70
C ARG A 61 -6.69 11.65 1.51
N TYR A 62 -6.41 10.36 1.36
CA TYR A 62 -7.23 9.30 1.93
C TYR A 62 -6.39 8.34 2.76
N MET A 63 -6.98 7.90 3.87
CA MET A 63 -6.56 6.69 4.58
C MET A 63 -7.60 5.60 4.32
N MET A 64 -7.22 4.60 3.56
CA MET A 64 -8.04 3.42 3.32
C MET A 64 -7.71 2.38 4.39
N ILE A 65 -8.73 1.94 5.12
CA ILE A 65 -8.60 0.96 6.19
C ILE A 65 -9.34 -0.29 5.75
N CYS A 66 -8.63 -1.42 5.73
CA CYS A 66 -9.18 -2.70 5.30
C CYS A 66 -8.78 -3.81 6.27
N ASN A 67 -9.59 -4.87 6.33
CA ASN A 67 -9.18 -6.17 6.82
C ASN A 67 -8.30 -6.88 5.79
N HIS A 68 -7.48 -7.84 6.22
CA HIS A 68 -6.54 -8.54 5.35
C HIS A 68 -6.86 -10.04 5.31
N GLN A 69 -7.60 -10.44 4.28
CA GLN A 69 -8.07 -11.82 4.13
C GLN A 69 -7.17 -12.63 3.19
N SER A 70 -6.67 -12.02 2.13
CA SER A 70 -6.05 -12.72 1.02
C SER A 70 -4.92 -11.89 0.38
N TRP A 71 -4.12 -12.52 -0.45
CA TRP A 71 -3.16 -11.84 -1.32
C TRP A 71 -3.85 -10.97 -2.38
N VAL A 72 -5.10 -11.30 -2.72
CA VAL A 72 -5.90 -10.61 -3.72
C VAL A 72 -6.36 -9.24 -3.24
N ASP A 73 -6.40 -9.00 -1.91
CA ASP A 73 -6.91 -7.75 -1.34
C ASP A 73 -6.21 -6.51 -1.92
N THR A 74 -4.89 -6.59 -2.17
CA THR A 74 -4.15 -5.48 -2.76
C THR A 74 -4.65 -5.17 -4.17
N THR A 75 -4.92 -6.20 -4.96
CA THR A 75 -5.45 -6.07 -6.32
C THR A 75 -6.86 -5.50 -6.31
N VAL A 76 -7.73 -5.97 -5.40
CA VAL A 76 -9.09 -5.46 -5.22
C VAL A 76 -9.06 -3.98 -4.84
N ASN A 77 -8.21 -3.60 -3.88
CA ASN A 77 -8.08 -2.21 -3.47
C ASN A 77 -7.52 -1.32 -4.60
N GLN A 78 -6.59 -1.82 -5.42
CA GLN A 78 -6.08 -1.11 -6.59
C GLN A 78 -7.17 -0.97 -7.67
N TYR A 79 -7.95 -2.02 -7.91
CA TYR A 79 -9.09 -1.98 -8.84
C TYR A 79 -10.10 -0.91 -8.41
N PHE A 80 -10.49 -0.91 -7.15
CA PHE A 80 -11.39 0.08 -6.58
C PHE A 80 -10.85 1.51 -6.70
N GLY A 81 -9.59 1.72 -6.36
CA GLY A 81 -8.96 3.04 -6.30
C GLY A 81 -8.64 3.66 -7.66
N LEU A 82 -8.47 2.83 -8.70
CA LEU A 82 -8.09 3.31 -10.02
C LEU A 82 -9.10 4.34 -10.57
N ASN A 83 -8.62 5.49 -10.98
CA ASN A 83 -9.41 6.63 -11.48
C ASN A 83 -10.42 7.24 -10.49
N ARG A 84 -10.47 6.77 -9.25
CA ARG A 84 -11.32 7.34 -8.18
C ARG A 84 -10.51 8.10 -7.14
N MET A 85 -9.31 7.62 -6.84
CA MET A 85 -8.43 8.15 -5.80
C MET A 85 -6.99 8.25 -6.31
N PRO A 86 -6.11 9.03 -5.65
CA PRO A 86 -4.69 8.98 -5.93
C PRO A 86 -4.13 7.57 -5.80
N LEU A 87 -2.99 7.32 -6.44
CA LEU A 87 -2.31 6.01 -6.38
C LEU A 87 -2.27 5.47 -4.96
N THR A 88 -2.87 4.30 -4.76
CA THR A 88 -2.90 3.62 -3.47
C THR A 88 -1.51 3.11 -3.11
N ARG A 89 -0.98 3.61 -1.99
CA ARG A 89 0.29 3.20 -1.41
C ARG A 89 0.05 2.47 -0.09
N PHE A 90 0.96 1.60 0.29
CA PHE A 90 0.93 0.88 1.57
C PHE A 90 2.34 0.82 2.16
N PHE A 91 2.41 0.61 3.47
CA PHE A 91 3.69 0.42 4.14
C PHE A 91 4.37 -0.84 3.65
N THR A 92 5.59 -0.70 3.14
CA THR A 92 6.40 -1.79 2.63
C THR A 92 7.58 -2.06 3.55
N LYS A 93 8.03 -3.32 3.56
CA LYS A 93 9.24 -3.67 4.28
C LYS A 93 10.46 -3.11 3.55
N TRP A 94 11.39 -2.56 4.30
CA TRP A 94 12.66 -2.03 3.74
C TRP A 94 13.41 -3.06 2.90
N GLU A 95 13.38 -4.33 3.30
CA GLU A 95 14.09 -5.41 2.60
C GLU A 95 13.61 -5.60 1.16
N LEU A 96 12.40 -5.16 0.83
CA LEU A 96 11.87 -5.23 -0.54
C LEU A 96 12.63 -4.33 -1.52
N ILE A 97 13.41 -3.36 -1.03
CA ILE A 97 14.24 -2.50 -1.90
C ILE A 97 15.30 -3.30 -2.67
N PHE A 98 15.72 -4.45 -2.13
CA PHE A 98 16.72 -5.31 -2.74
C PHE A 98 16.14 -6.25 -3.82
N ILE A 99 14.81 -6.32 -3.95
CA ILE A 99 14.19 -7.09 -5.04
C ILE A 99 14.33 -6.27 -6.32
N PRO A 100 15.06 -6.80 -7.35
CA PRO A 100 15.24 -6.10 -8.61
C PRO A 100 13.90 -5.67 -9.21
N PHE A 101 13.85 -4.47 -9.75
CA PHE A 101 12.70 -3.81 -10.36
C PHE A 101 11.56 -3.45 -9.40
N VAL A 102 11.20 -4.31 -8.44
CA VAL A 102 10.10 -4.09 -7.50
C VAL A 102 10.48 -3.02 -6.47
N GLY A 103 11.63 -3.17 -5.82
CA GLY A 103 12.09 -2.22 -4.81
C GLY A 103 12.31 -0.82 -5.37
N GLN A 104 12.88 -0.73 -6.56
CA GLN A 104 13.07 0.54 -7.26
C GLN A 104 11.72 1.18 -7.62
N ALA A 105 10.76 0.38 -8.09
CA ALA A 105 9.42 0.88 -8.39
C ALA A 105 8.74 1.46 -7.13
N PHE A 106 8.78 0.76 -5.99
CA PHE A 106 8.25 1.28 -4.73
C PHE A 106 8.89 2.60 -4.31
N LYS A 107 10.20 2.70 -4.42
CA LYS A 107 10.94 3.93 -4.10
C LYS A 107 10.57 5.08 -5.02
N ILE A 108 10.51 4.85 -6.33
CA ILE A 108 10.17 5.86 -7.33
C ILE A 108 8.73 6.35 -7.15
N LEU A 109 7.80 5.44 -6.87
CA LEU A 109 6.39 5.75 -6.67
C LEU A 109 6.08 6.31 -5.27
N GLY A 110 7.09 6.43 -4.40
CA GLY A 110 6.93 7.02 -3.06
C GLY A 110 6.18 6.15 -2.08
N PHE A 111 6.31 4.81 -2.17
CA PHE A 111 5.77 3.93 -1.15
C PHE A 111 6.53 4.13 0.17
N PRO A 112 5.84 4.25 1.32
CA PRO A 112 6.50 4.37 2.61
C PRO A 112 7.20 3.07 2.96
N MET A 113 8.53 3.12 3.07
CA MET A 113 9.36 1.97 3.41
C MET A 113 9.74 2.03 4.87
N MET A 114 9.53 0.92 5.58
CA MET A 114 9.82 0.84 7.01
C MET A 114 10.72 -0.35 7.33
N LYS A 115 11.70 -0.10 8.18
CA LYS A 115 12.34 -1.16 8.94
C LYS A 115 11.43 -1.50 10.11
N ARG A 116 11.09 -2.76 10.26
CA ARG A 116 10.32 -3.23 11.41
C ARG A 116 11.19 -4.18 12.21
N HIS A 117 11.46 -3.82 13.45
CA HIS A 117 12.18 -4.68 14.36
C HIS A 117 11.27 -5.80 14.87
N THR A 118 11.87 -6.97 15.11
CA THR A 118 11.13 -8.12 15.67
C THR A 118 10.78 -7.87 17.13
N LYS A 119 9.81 -8.63 17.67
CA LYS A 119 9.44 -8.52 19.08
C LYS A 119 10.64 -8.83 20.00
N GLU A 120 11.50 -9.79 19.61
CA GLU A 120 12.72 -10.14 20.36
C GLU A 120 13.73 -8.98 20.34
N GLN A 121 13.89 -8.30 19.20
CA GLN A 121 14.77 -7.14 19.10
C GLN A 121 14.26 -5.98 19.96
N ILE A 122 12.95 -5.71 19.91
CA ILE A 122 12.32 -4.66 20.75
C ILE A 122 12.40 -5.01 22.23
N ALA A 123 12.22 -6.28 22.60
CA ALA A 123 12.38 -6.71 23.99
C ALA A 123 13.81 -6.50 24.52
N LYS A 124 14.82 -6.70 23.67
CA LYS A 124 16.24 -6.43 24.02
C LYS A 124 16.57 -4.94 24.03
N ASN A 125 15.94 -4.16 23.18
CA ASN A 125 16.14 -2.70 23.08
C ASN A 125 14.82 -2.00 22.80
N PRO A 126 14.10 -1.52 23.83
CA PRO A 126 12.81 -0.86 23.70
C PRO A 126 12.82 0.43 22.84
N GLU A 127 13.96 1.09 22.73
CA GLU A 127 14.12 2.31 21.91
C GLU A 127 13.87 2.05 20.41
N LEU A 128 14.03 0.81 19.96
CA LEU A 128 13.78 0.44 18.57
C LEU A 128 12.31 0.67 18.19
N LYS A 129 11.38 0.48 19.10
CA LYS A 129 9.96 0.79 18.87
C LYS A 129 9.75 2.27 18.59
N HIS A 130 10.41 3.13 19.34
CA HIS A 130 10.32 4.59 19.13
C HIS A 130 10.93 5.00 17.79
N ARG A 131 12.04 4.41 17.40
CA ARG A 131 12.66 4.65 16.08
C ARG A 131 11.76 4.21 14.94
N ASP A 132 11.14 3.03 15.03
CA ASP A 132 10.19 2.55 14.02
C ASP A 132 9.03 3.54 13.85
N LEU A 133 8.50 4.08 14.96
CA LEU A 133 7.43 5.08 14.94
C LEU A 133 7.87 6.40 14.29
N LEU A 134 9.07 6.88 14.60
CA LEU A 134 9.61 8.10 14.00
C LEU A 134 9.84 7.94 12.49
N GLU A 135 10.31 6.79 12.04
CA GLU A 135 10.48 6.50 10.61
C GLU A 135 9.11 6.45 9.89
N ALA A 136 8.11 5.83 10.52
CA ALA A 136 6.75 5.82 10.00
C ALA A 136 6.18 7.23 9.86
N ARG A 137 6.36 8.06 10.91
CA ARG A 137 5.92 9.46 10.90
C ARG A 137 6.57 10.26 9.77
N LYS A 138 7.89 10.17 9.61
CA LYS A 138 8.61 10.86 8.53
C LYS A 138 8.11 10.42 7.15
N ALA A 139 7.86 9.12 6.96
CA ALA A 139 7.33 8.60 5.71
C ALA A 139 5.92 9.14 5.41
N CYS A 140 5.06 9.25 6.43
CA CYS A 140 3.74 9.86 6.30
C CYS A 140 3.83 11.36 6.00
N GLU A 141 4.71 12.10 6.68
CA GLU A 141 4.92 13.55 6.43
C GLU A 141 5.31 13.83 4.97
N GLN A 142 6.12 12.97 4.37
CA GLN A 142 6.46 13.09 2.95
C GLN A 142 5.26 12.88 2.02
N LEU A 143 4.31 12.01 2.40
CA LEU A 143 3.08 11.80 1.63
C LEU A 143 2.14 13.00 1.70
N LEU A 144 2.11 13.73 2.82
CA LEU A 144 1.19 14.85 3.03
C LEU A 144 1.42 16.03 2.07
N SER A 145 2.58 16.09 1.40
CA SER A 145 2.89 17.17 0.46
C SER A 145 2.19 17.06 -0.90
N GLN A 146 1.52 15.95 -1.18
CA GLN A 146 0.85 15.66 -2.46
C GLN A 146 -0.44 14.87 -2.23
N PRO A 147 -1.33 14.74 -3.24
CA PRO A 147 -2.45 13.81 -3.17
C PRO A 147 -1.97 12.38 -2.95
N PHE A 148 -2.61 11.64 -2.04
CA PHE A 148 -2.24 10.26 -1.74
C PHE A 148 -3.42 9.43 -1.22
N THR A 149 -3.33 8.14 -1.43
CA THR A 149 -4.13 7.14 -0.71
C THR A 149 -3.17 6.21 0.03
N LEU A 150 -3.30 6.11 1.35
CA LEU A 150 -2.53 5.20 2.18
C LEU A 150 -3.42 4.05 2.64
N LEU A 151 -3.11 2.84 2.18
CA LEU A 151 -3.79 1.62 2.60
C LEU A 151 -3.16 1.08 3.88
N ASN A 152 -3.99 0.83 4.88
CA ASN A 152 -3.59 0.20 6.13
C ASN A 152 -4.46 -1.02 6.43
N TYR A 153 -3.82 -2.15 6.63
CA TYR A 153 -4.44 -3.36 7.14
C TYR A 153 -4.35 -3.36 8.66
N LEU A 154 -5.45 -3.06 9.37
CA LEU A 154 -5.46 -2.91 10.82
C LEU A 154 -4.96 -4.15 11.57
N GLU A 155 -5.18 -5.32 11.01
CA GLU A 155 -4.73 -6.60 11.59
C GLU A 155 -3.20 -6.76 11.54
N GLY A 156 -2.51 -5.99 10.71
CA GLY A 156 -1.06 -6.01 10.52
C GLY A 156 -0.51 -7.33 9.96
N THR A 157 -1.39 -8.27 9.63
CA THR A 157 -1.06 -9.57 9.02
C THR A 157 -2.30 -10.15 8.36
N ARG A 158 -2.10 -11.00 7.35
CA ARG A 158 -3.20 -11.71 6.69
C ARG A 158 -3.85 -12.70 7.64
N PHE A 159 -5.18 -12.81 7.54
CA PHE A 159 -5.98 -13.79 8.26
C PHE A 159 -5.52 -15.22 7.95
N THR A 160 -5.45 -16.04 8.96
CA THR A 160 -5.44 -17.50 8.89
C THR A 160 -6.20 -18.07 10.07
N PRO A 161 -6.82 -19.27 9.95
CA PRO A 161 -7.52 -19.91 11.06
C PRO A 161 -6.62 -20.10 12.29
N GLU A 162 -5.36 -20.45 12.09
CA GLU A 162 -4.38 -20.65 13.17
C GLU A 162 -4.13 -19.35 13.94
N LYS A 163 -3.92 -18.23 13.24
CA LYS A 163 -3.72 -16.93 13.89
C LYS A 163 -4.98 -16.46 14.60
N HIS A 164 -6.15 -16.71 14.01
CA HIS A 164 -7.43 -16.38 14.61
C HIS A 164 -7.61 -17.13 15.95
N SER A 165 -7.37 -18.43 15.96
CA SER A 165 -7.40 -19.26 17.16
C SER A 165 -6.40 -18.78 18.22
N GLN A 166 -5.13 -18.53 17.83
CA GLN A 166 -4.08 -18.03 18.74
C GLN A 166 -4.42 -16.68 19.37
N GLN A 167 -5.10 -15.80 18.65
CA GLN A 167 -5.49 -14.47 19.14
C GLN A 167 -6.77 -14.49 19.96
N GLN A 168 -7.53 -15.60 19.96
CA GLN A 168 -8.87 -15.65 20.56
C GLN A 168 -9.71 -14.43 20.14
N SER A 169 -9.75 -14.16 18.82
CA SER A 169 -10.49 -13.03 18.31
C SER A 169 -12.00 -13.19 18.56
N PRO A 170 -12.70 -12.15 19.05
CA PRO A 170 -14.15 -12.21 19.21
C PRO A 170 -14.91 -12.14 17.87
N TYR A 171 -14.20 -11.79 16.79
CA TYR A 171 -14.77 -11.65 15.47
C TYR A 171 -14.63 -12.95 14.68
N LYS A 172 -15.71 -13.44 14.11
CA LYS A 172 -15.72 -14.77 13.43
C LYS A 172 -14.66 -14.94 12.35
N ASN A 173 -14.44 -13.91 11.53
CA ASN A 173 -13.58 -13.98 10.35
C ASN A 173 -12.52 -12.87 10.31
N LEU A 174 -12.22 -12.24 11.44
CA LEU A 174 -11.25 -11.15 11.52
C LEU A 174 -10.27 -11.39 12.65
N LEU A 175 -9.04 -10.99 12.43
CA LEU A 175 -8.04 -10.92 13.50
C LEU A 175 -8.28 -9.66 14.35
N LYS A 176 -7.77 -9.67 15.58
CA LYS A 176 -7.76 -8.45 16.39
C LYS A 176 -6.91 -7.39 15.73
N PRO A 177 -7.35 -6.12 15.69
CA PRO A 177 -6.50 -5.02 15.26
C PRO A 177 -5.23 -4.99 16.12
N LYS A 178 -4.11 -4.76 15.51
CA LYS A 178 -2.88 -4.47 16.24
C LYS A 178 -2.92 -2.99 16.62
N ALA A 179 -2.95 -2.71 17.91
CA ALA A 179 -2.64 -1.38 18.38
C ALA A 179 -1.25 -1.01 17.86
N GLY A 180 -1.16 0.09 17.12
CA GLY A 180 0.07 0.60 16.55
C GLY A 180 1.11 0.97 17.63
#